data_efaaf7ba380e1f53f0e95f7ee97ccab6
#
_entry.id   efaaf7ba380e1f53f0e95f7ee97ccab6
#
_cell.length_a   1.000
_cell.length_b   1.000
_cell.length_c   1.000
_cell.angle_alpha   90.00
_cell.angle_beta   90.00
_cell.angle_gamma   90.00
#
_symmetry.space_group_name_H-M   'P 1'
#
loop_
_entity.id
_entity.type
_entity.pdbx_description
1 polymer ?
#
loop_
_entity_poly.entity_id
_entity_poly.type
_entity_poly.pdbx_seq_one_letter_code
_entity_poly.pdbx_strand_id
1 'polypeptide(L)'
;RQMCIRDRAWIVPILMFPVLGGLLYLLYGHIIMPKKLEKYMKHAAEWDYETDLYANMAYFSDVIKGQQPYRLFKYTEDYAGSLVYQNTDVRYYPMGEDVWPDFVDDLKEAKKYIFLEYFIINPGEMWDTVLDILKEKVKEGVEVRLIYDDIGSVFYVPKYYWREMGSYGIKCMAFNQVVPFLATIF
;
A
#
# COMPACT_ATOMS: atom_id res chain seq x y z
N ARG A 1 17.10 5.69 -9.99
CA ARG A 1 18.13 6.06 -8.96
C ARG A 1 18.07 5.22 -7.67
N GLN A 2 16.99 4.50 -7.38
CA GLN A 2 16.92 3.57 -6.23
C GLN A 2 17.76 2.29 -6.44
N MET A 3 18.15 1.96 -7.65
CA MET A 3 19.01 0.81 -7.95
C MET A 3 20.40 0.88 -7.29
N CYS A 4 20.94 2.07 -7.06
CA CYS A 4 22.32 2.22 -6.59
C CYS A 4 22.59 1.70 -5.17
N ILE A 5 21.63 1.73 -4.24
CA ILE A 5 21.88 1.27 -2.85
C ILE A 5 21.87 -0.25 -2.81
N ARG A 6 20.93 -0.89 -3.49
CA ARG A 6 20.80 -2.35 -3.56
C ARG A 6 21.96 -2.96 -4.33
N ASP A 7 22.35 -2.40 -5.46
CA ASP A 7 23.48 -2.89 -6.26
C ASP A 7 24.80 -2.78 -5.47
N ARG A 8 24.97 -1.72 -4.69
CA ARG A 8 26.12 -1.58 -3.78
C ARG A 8 26.14 -2.64 -2.69
N ALA A 9 25.00 -3.04 -2.16
CA ALA A 9 24.91 -4.11 -1.16
C ALA A 9 25.39 -5.46 -1.72
N TRP A 10 25.20 -5.71 -3.01
CA TRP A 10 25.68 -6.94 -3.67
C TRP A 10 27.19 -6.97 -3.92
N ILE A 11 27.85 -5.80 -3.94
CA ILE A 11 29.31 -5.75 -4.11
C ILE A 11 30.03 -6.52 -3.00
N VAL A 12 29.55 -6.42 -1.74
CA VAL A 12 30.19 -7.10 -0.61
C VAL A 12 30.16 -8.63 -0.74
N PRO A 13 28.99 -9.30 -0.95
CA PRO A 13 28.96 -10.75 -1.17
C PRO A 13 29.78 -11.21 -2.39
N ILE A 14 29.78 -10.43 -3.48
CA ILE A 14 30.54 -10.76 -4.69
C ILE A 14 32.05 -10.65 -4.45
N LEU A 15 32.51 -9.66 -3.70
CA LEU A 15 33.93 -9.53 -3.37
C LEU A 15 34.40 -10.59 -2.39
N MET A 16 33.57 -10.99 -1.42
CA MET A 16 33.91 -12.02 -0.44
C MET A 16 33.90 -13.44 -1.06
N PHE A 17 32.95 -13.72 -1.92
CA PHE A 17 32.76 -15.04 -2.55
C PHE A 17 32.44 -14.86 -4.04
N PRO A 18 33.41 -14.62 -4.92
CA PRO A 18 33.15 -14.18 -6.30
C PRO A 18 32.22 -15.10 -7.10
N VAL A 19 32.42 -16.41 -6.99
CA VAL A 19 31.60 -17.40 -7.72
C VAL A 19 30.19 -17.49 -7.11
N LEU A 20 30.10 -17.67 -5.80
CA LEU A 20 28.85 -17.84 -5.09
C LEU A 20 28.06 -16.51 -5.06
N GLY A 21 28.74 -15.41 -4.75
CA GLY A 21 28.12 -14.07 -4.74
C GLY A 21 27.63 -13.64 -6.11
N GLY A 22 28.39 -13.95 -7.17
CA GLY A 22 27.95 -13.74 -8.55
C GLY A 22 26.73 -14.58 -8.92
N LEU A 23 26.69 -15.86 -8.53
CA LEU A 23 25.54 -16.72 -8.75
C LEU A 23 24.32 -16.24 -7.99
N LEU A 24 24.48 -15.87 -6.72
CA LEU A 24 23.39 -15.29 -5.92
C LEU A 24 22.89 -13.96 -6.48
N TYR A 25 23.78 -13.13 -7.01
CA TYR A 25 23.38 -11.89 -7.69
C TYR A 25 22.54 -12.16 -8.95
N LEU A 26 22.93 -13.14 -9.76
CA LEU A 26 22.14 -13.53 -10.94
C LEU A 26 20.77 -14.09 -10.57
N LEU A 27 20.65 -14.80 -9.45
CA LEU A 27 19.39 -15.37 -8.98
C LEU A 27 18.50 -14.35 -8.26
N TYR A 28 19.07 -13.44 -7.49
CA TYR A 28 18.33 -12.56 -6.57
C TYR A 28 18.60 -11.07 -6.77
N GLY A 29 19.63 -10.70 -7.54
CA GLY A 29 20.02 -9.30 -7.74
C GLY A 29 19.02 -8.49 -8.55
N HIS A 30 18.25 -9.13 -9.42
CA HIS A 30 17.22 -8.50 -10.20
C HIS A 30 15.84 -8.87 -9.65
N ILE A 31 15.12 -7.89 -9.12
CA ILE A 31 13.66 -8.04 -8.97
C ILE A 31 13.07 -7.85 -10.36
N ILE A 32 12.80 -8.94 -11.03
CA ILE A 32 12.04 -8.92 -12.28
C ILE A 32 10.59 -8.71 -11.88
N MET A 33 10.12 -7.48 -11.96
CA MET A 33 8.69 -7.22 -11.83
C MET A 33 7.99 -7.95 -13.00
N PRO A 34 7.01 -8.83 -12.72
CA PRO A 34 6.28 -9.49 -13.79
C PRO A 34 5.70 -8.45 -14.75
N LYS A 35 5.91 -8.61 -16.05
CA LYS A 35 5.44 -7.66 -17.08
C LYS A 35 3.94 -7.37 -16.97
N LYS A 36 3.17 -8.34 -16.49
CA LYS A 36 1.74 -8.19 -16.23
C LYS A 36 1.48 -7.17 -15.12
N LEU A 37 2.24 -7.24 -14.00
CA LEU A 37 2.11 -6.31 -12.88
C LEU A 37 2.59 -4.90 -13.28
N GLU A 38 3.70 -4.80 -14.01
CA GLU A 38 4.18 -3.54 -14.57
C GLU A 38 3.13 -2.86 -15.46
N LYS A 39 2.46 -3.64 -16.32
CA LYS A 39 1.38 -3.14 -17.16
C LYS A 39 0.17 -2.65 -16.35
N TYR A 40 -0.23 -3.39 -15.31
CA TYR A 40 -1.32 -2.96 -14.42
C TYR A 40 -0.97 -1.68 -13.65
N MET A 41 0.25 -1.59 -13.14
CA MET A 41 0.70 -0.39 -12.42
C MET A 41 0.76 0.83 -13.33
N LYS A 42 1.26 0.68 -14.57
CA LYS A 42 1.25 1.76 -15.54
C LYS A 42 -0.16 2.21 -15.89
N HIS A 43 -1.06 1.27 -16.15
CA HIS A 43 -2.45 1.59 -16.49
C HIS A 43 -3.20 2.24 -15.32
N ALA A 44 -2.98 1.78 -14.09
CA ALA A 44 -3.55 2.40 -12.90
C ALA A 44 -3.03 3.84 -12.72
N ALA A 45 -1.73 4.05 -12.89
CA ALA A 45 -1.11 5.38 -12.78
C ALA A 45 -1.59 6.34 -13.90
N GLU A 46 -1.77 5.84 -15.12
CA GLU A 46 -2.31 6.64 -16.25
C GLU A 46 -3.77 7.04 -15.99
N TRP A 47 -4.58 6.14 -15.47
CA TRP A 47 -6.00 6.44 -15.20
C TRP A 47 -6.18 7.46 -14.07
N ASP A 48 -5.44 7.32 -12.99
CA ASP A 48 -5.50 8.24 -11.86
C ASP A 48 -5.07 9.66 -12.29
N TYR A 49 -4.02 9.74 -13.09
CA TYR A 49 -3.48 11.01 -13.59
C TYR A 49 -4.44 11.74 -14.54
N GLU A 50 -5.08 11.04 -15.49
CA GLU A 50 -5.99 11.68 -16.45
C GLU A 50 -7.31 12.15 -15.81
N THR A 51 -7.85 11.39 -14.85
CA THR A 51 -9.16 11.70 -14.28
C THR A 51 -9.11 12.91 -13.35
N ASP A 52 -8.04 13.07 -12.59
CA ASP A 52 -7.92 14.14 -11.59
C ASP A 52 -7.22 15.39 -12.14
N LEU A 53 -6.47 15.29 -13.23
CA LEU A 53 -5.72 16.40 -13.80
C LEU A 53 -6.63 17.60 -14.16
N TYR A 54 -7.76 17.34 -14.80
CA TYR A 54 -8.68 18.38 -15.24
C TYR A 54 -9.38 19.09 -14.06
N ALA A 55 -9.69 18.38 -12.99
CA ALA A 55 -10.36 18.95 -11.82
C ALA A 55 -9.45 19.90 -11.01
N ASN A 56 -8.14 19.65 -11.02
CA ASN A 56 -7.18 20.37 -10.19
C ASN A 56 -6.39 21.47 -10.91
N MET A 57 -6.27 21.42 -12.24
CA MET A 57 -5.49 22.42 -13.00
C MET A 57 -5.99 23.85 -12.80
N ALA A 58 -7.30 24.08 -12.77
CA ALA A 58 -7.87 25.41 -12.59
C ALA A 58 -7.59 25.97 -11.18
N TYR A 59 -7.69 25.12 -10.15
CA TYR A 59 -7.41 25.51 -8.77
C TYR A 59 -5.94 25.85 -8.54
N PHE A 60 -5.04 25.06 -9.14
CA PHE A 60 -3.61 25.25 -8.98
C PHE A 60 -3.12 26.55 -9.58
N SER A 61 -3.64 26.93 -10.76
CA SER A 61 -3.22 28.15 -11.46
C SER A 61 -3.70 29.42 -10.77
N ASP A 62 -4.90 29.43 -10.23
CA ASP A 62 -5.58 30.65 -9.80
C ASP A 62 -5.47 30.94 -8.30
N VAL A 63 -5.46 29.89 -7.47
CA VAL A 63 -5.51 30.03 -6.00
C VAL A 63 -4.14 29.91 -5.34
N ILE A 64 -3.28 29.03 -5.83
CA ILE A 64 -1.99 28.73 -5.18
C ILE A 64 -0.84 29.54 -5.76
N LYS A 65 -0.99 30.06 -6.98
CA LYS A 65 0.04 30.86 -7.66
C LYS A 65 0.33 32.13 -6.85
N GLY A 66 1.56 32.18 -6.33
CA GLY A 66 2.02 33.30 -5.50
C GLY A 66 2.09 33.00 -4.00
N GLN A 67 1.57 31.87 -3.53
CA GLN A 67 1.75 31.44 -2.15
C GLN A 67 3.10 30.72 -1.92
N GLN A 68 3.63 30.77 -0.71
CA GLN A 68 4.94 30.18 -0.37
C GLN A 68 5.08 28.68 -0.74
N PRO A 69 4.09 27.80 -0.53
CA PRO A 69 4.21 26.39 -0.86
C PRO A 69 4.08 26.08 -2.37
N TYR A 70 3.79 27.07 -3.24
CA TYR A 70 3.58 26.86 -4.68
C TYR A 70 4.69 26.04 -5.35
N ARG A 71 5.97 26.35 -5.06
CA ARG A 71 7.12 25.65 -5.63
C ARG A 71 7.19 24.19 -5.21
N LEU A 72 6.82 23.91 -3.96
CA LEU A 72 6.77 22.55 -3.45
C LEU A 72 5.67 21.75 -4.12
N PHE A 73 4.46 22.29 -4.18
CA PHE A 73 3.33 21.67 -4.86
C PHE A 73 3.61 21.42 -6.34
N LYS A 74 4.17 22.41 -7.03
CA LYS A 74 4.57 22.25 -8.43
C LYS A 74 5.61 21.16 -8.63
N TYR A 75 6.57 21.05 -7.72
CA TYR A 75 7.55 19.98 -7.75
C TYR A 75 6.93 18.61 -7.52
N THR A 76 6.00 18.46 -6.55
CA THR A 76 5.33 17.18 -6.30
C THR A 76 4.42 16.77 -7.45
N GLU A 77 3.76 17.71 -8.09
CA GLU A 77 2.96 17.47 -9.30
C GLU A 77 3.84 17.02 -10.47
N ASP A 78 4.88 17.78 -10.82
CA ASP A 78 5.72 17.54 -12.00
C ASP A 78 6.56 16.26 -11.88
N TYR A 79 7.04 15.92 -10.68
CA TYR A 79 8.01 14.84 -10.49
C TYR A 79 7.49 13.61 -9.75
N ALA A 80 6.47 13.75 -8.92
CA ALA A 80 5.89 12.66 -8.15
C ALA A 80 4.49 12.26 -8.65
N GLY A 81 3.90 13.00 -9.59
CA GLY A 81 2.54 12.77 -10.07
C GLY A 81 1.48 12.99 -8.98
N SER A 82 1.84 13.69 -7.90
CA SER A 82 0.95 13.95 -6.78
C SER A 82 0.22 15.27 -6.97
N LEU A 83 -1.07 15.21 -7.19
CA LEU A 83 -1.91 16.38 -7.41
C LEU A 83 -2.29 17.06 -6.09
N VAL A 84 -2.58 18.34 -6.16
CA VAL A 84 -3.09 19.11 -5.02
C VAL A 84 -4.61 19.02 -4.98
N TYR A 85 -5.15 18.59 -3.84
CA TYR A 85 -6.58 18.46 -3.63
C TYR A 85 -7.09 19.60 -2.74
N GLN A 86 -8.33 20.01 -2.97
CA GLN A 86 -9.07 20.96 -2.14
C GLN A 86 -10.24 20.27 -1.43
N ASN A 87 -10.90 20.98 -0.54
CA ASN A 87 -12.01 20.46 0.27
C ASN A 87 -11.60 19.25 1.12
N THR A 88 -10.34 19.27 1.58
CA THR A 88 -9.76 18.23 2.42
C THR A 88 -9.69 18.72 3.85
N ASP A 89 -10.40 18.05 4.75
CA ASP A 89 -10.25 18.25 6.19
C ASP A 89 -9.16 17.32 6.73
N VAL A 90 -8.26 17.86 7.55
CA VAL A 90 -7.08 17.13 8.06
C VAL A 90 -7.02 17.25 9.56
N ARG A 91 -6.99 16.12 10.25
CA ARG A 91 -6.75 16.05 11.68
C ARG A 91 -5.44 15.34 11.95
N TYR A 92 -4.56 15.99 12.69
CA TYR A 92 -3.28 15.41 13.11
C TYR A 92 -3.38 14.81 14.50
N TYR A 93 -2.86 13.61 14.67
CA TYR A 93 -2.78 12.91 15.95
C TYR A 93 -1.31 12.67 16.29
N PRO A 94 -0.82 13.12 17.44
CA PRO A 94 0.57 12.95 17.82
C PRO A 94 0.94 11.51 18.19
N MET A 95 -0.04 10.72 18.67
CA MET A 95 0.15 9.34 19.11
C MET A 95 -0.91 8.41 18.49
N GLY A 96 -0.59 7.12 18.37
CA GLY A 96 -1.51 6.12 17.87
C GLY A 96 -2.73 5.91 18.79
N GLU A 97 -2.55 6.07 20.08
CA GLU A 97 -3.61 5.99 21.07
C GLU A 97 -4.66 7.09 20.89
N ASP A 98 -4.24 8.26 20.41
CA ASP A 98 -5.15 9.39 20.19
C ASP A 98 -6.06 9.17 18.96
N VAL A 99 -5.56 8.48 17.93
CA VAL A 99 -6.34 8.17 16.71
C VAL A 99 -7.29 6.99 16.91
N TRP A 100 -6.98 6.10 17.85
CA TRP A 100 -7.68 4.85 18.00
C TRP A 100 -9.19 4.97 18.26
N PRO A 101 -9.68 5.83 19.17
CA PRO A 101 -11.10 6.02 19.39
C PRO A 101 -11.84 6.49 18.12
N ASP A 102 -11.31 7.51 17.45
CA ASP A 102 -11.90 8.07 16.24
C ASP A 102 -11.91 7.03 15.11
N PHE A 103 -10.85 6.25 14.95
CA PHE A 103 -10.78 5.17 13.97
C PHE A 103 -11.84 4.09 14.19
N VAL A 104 -12.04 3.68 15.45
CA VAL A 104 -13.08 2.71 15.82
C VAL A 104 -14.48 3.27 15.57
N ASP A 105 -14.71 4.53 15.87
CA ASP A 105 -16.00 5.18 15.65
C ASP A 105 -16.29 5.35 14.15
N ASP A 106 -15.30 5.75 13.35
CA ASP A 106 -15.43 5.82 11.89
C ASP A 106 -15.79 4.47 11.26
N LEU A 107 -15.19 3.36 11.73
CA LEU A 107 -15.55 2.02 11.29
C LEU A 107 -17.00 1.66 11.63
N LYS A 108 -17.45 2.00 12.83
CA LYS A 108 -18.83 1.76 13.27
C LYS A 108 -19.86 2.61 12.53
N GLU A 109 -19.50 3.82 12.13
CA GLU A 109 -20.38 4.74 11.41
C GLU A 109 -20.46 4.44 9.90
N ALA A 110 -19.56 3.64 9.36
CA ALA A 110 -19.53 3.30 7.95
C ALA A 110 -20.84 2.65 7.49
N LYS A 111 -21.40 3.14 6.37
CA LYS A 111 -22.72 2.71 5.83
C LYS A 111 -22.64 2.10 4.44
N LYS A 112 -21.58 2.34 3.68
CA LYS A 112 -21.48 1.91 2.28
C LYS A 112 -20.33 0.96 2.06
N TYR A 113 -19.12 1.37 2.45
CA TYR A 113 -17.91 0.56 2.27
C TYR A 113 -16.86 0.87 3.33
N ILE A 114 -15.99 -0.11 3.59
CA ILE A 114 -14.76 0.01 4.38
C ILE A 114 -13.64 -0.62 3.56
N PHE A 115 -12.59 0.16 3.25
CA PHE A 115 -11.41 -0.33 2.56
C PHE A 115 -10.20 -0.15 3.47
N LEU A 116 -9.53 -1.27 3.77
CA LEU A 116 -8.38 -1.30 4.66
C LEU A 116 -7.16 -1.88 3.95
N GLU A 117 -6.02 -1.25 4.17
CA GLU A 117 -4.73 -1.71 3.70
C GLU A 117 -3.75 -1.78 4.87
N TYR A 118 -3.16 -2.96 5.09
CA TYR A 118 -2.21 -3.19 6.18
C TYR A 118 -0.91 -3.80 5.65
N PHE A 119 0.21 -3.24 6.06
CA PHE A 119 1.50 -3.89 5.86
C PHE A 119 1.66 -5.10 6.81
N ILE A 120 1.27 -4.95 8.07
CA ILE A 120 1.31 -6.03 9.06
C ILE A 120 -0.05 -6.14 9.74
N ILE A 121 -0.63 -7.34 9.71
CA ILE A 121 -1.73 -7.72 10.58
C ILE A 121 -1.13 -8.55 11.70
N ASN A 122 -1.29 -8.09 12.94
CA ASN A 122 -0.87 -8.82 14.13
C ASN A 122 -2.12 -9.04 15.02
N PRO A 123 -2.57 -10.29 15.20
CA PRO A 123 -3.65 -10.62 16.10
C PRO A 123 -3.40 -10.09 17.51
N GLY A 124 -4.44 -9.57 18.15
CA GLY A 124 -4.40 -8.94 19.46
C GLY A 124 -5.55 -7.96 19.62
N GLU A 125 -5.64 -7.33 20.77
CA GLU A 125 -6.79 -6.51 21.18
C GLU A 125 -7.26 -5.51 20.11
N MET A 126 -6.32 -4.80 19.49
CA MET A 126 -6.66 -3.82 18.45
C MET A 126 -7.22 -4.49 17.19
N TRP A 127 -6.51 -5.52 16.67
CA TRP A 127 -6.97 -6.20 15.47
C TRP A 127 -8.27 -6.95 15.68
N ASP A 128 -8.41 -7.61 16.82
CA ASP A 128 -9.62 -8.40 17.16
C ASP A 128 -10.84 -7.45 17.26
N THR A 129 -10.67 -6.27 17.86
CA THR A 129 -11.70 -5.22 17.90
C THR A 129 -12.11 -4.78 16.50
N VAL A 130 -11.13 -4.49 15.63
CA VAL A 130 -11.40 -4.12 14.23
C VAL A 130 -12.14 -5.24 13.52
N LEU A 131 -11.65 -6.47 13.60
CA LEU A 131 -12.23 -7.64 12.93
C LEU A 131 -13.68 -7.89 13.35
N ASP A 132 -13.99 -7.73 14.62
CA ASP A 132 -15.37 -7.89 15.12
C ASP A 132 -16.28 -6.80 14.55
N ILE A 133 -15.84 -5.54 14.49
CA ILE A 133 -16.59 -4.47 13.82
C ILE A 133 -16.80 -4.79 12.34
N LEU A 134 -15.75 -5.23 11.64
CA LEU A 134 -15.87 -5.58 10.21
C LEU A 134 -16.89 -6.69 9.96
N LYS A 135 -16.91 -7.73 10.81
CA LYS A 135 -17.90 -8.81 10.73
C LYS A 135 -19.32 -8.30 10.91
N GLU A 136 -19.56 -7.39 11.87
CA GLU A 136 -20.88 -6.78 12.05
C GLU A 136 -21.26 -5.90 10.85
N LYS A 137 -20.33 -5.09 10.34
CA LYS A 137 -20.56 -4.26 9.16
C LYS A 137 -20.89 -5.06 7.90
N VAL A 138 -20.26 -6.21 7.70
CA VAL A 138 -20.63 -7.12 6.61
C VAL A 138 -22.07 -7.62 6.77
N LYS A 139 -22.52 -7.97 7.99
CA LYS A 139 -23.92 -8.37 8.26
C LYS A 139 -24.91 -7.22 7.98
N GLU A 140 -24.50 -5.98 8.21
CA GLU A 140 -25.28 -4.78 7.88
C GLU A 140 -25.32 -4.48 6.36
N GLY A 141 -24.58 -5.23 5.55
CA GLY A 141 -24.52 -5.05 4.10
C GLY A 141 -23.46 -4.03 3.63
N VAL A 142 -22.57 -3.61 4.53
CA VAL A 142 -21.42 -2.73 4.16
C VAL A 142 -20.40 -3.55 3.39
N GLU A 143 -19.89 -3.01 2.27
CA GLU A 143 -18.83 -3.64 1.51
C GLU A 143 -17.49 -3.51 2.23
N VAL A 144 -16.92 -4.61 2.69
CA VAL A 144 -15.60 -4.61 3.35
C VAL A 144 -14.55 -5.22 2.44
N ARG A 145 -13.47 -4.44 2.18
CA ARG A 145 -12.29 -4.92 1.46
C ARG A 145 -11.05 -4.76 2.34
N LEU A 146 -10.24 -5.79 2.36
CA LEU A 146 -8.99 -5.83 3.11
C LEU A 146 -7.85 -6.27 2.20
N ILE A 147 -6.78 -5.49 2.16
CA ILE A 147 -5.51 -5.89 1.54
C ILE A 147 -4.45 -5.91 2.64
N TYR A 148 -3.66 -6.97 2.69
CA TYR A 148 -2.52 -7.05 3.60
C TYR A 148 -1.29 -7.59 2.87
N ASP A 149 -0.09 -7.19 3.34
CA ASP A 149 1.16 -7.72 2.83
C ASP A 149 1.46 -9.08 3.48
N ASP A 150 1.61 -10.12 2.63
CA ASP A 150 1.82 -11.49 3.11
C ASP A 150 3.22 -11.67 3.73
N ILE A 151 4.24 -10.98 3.19
CA ILE A 151 5.60 -11.00 3.75
C ILE A 151 5.61 -10.29 5.11
N GLY A 152 5.00 -9.12 5.21
CA GLY A 152 4.91 -8.36 6.47
C GLY A 152 4.17 -9.13 7.57
N SER A 153 3.16 -9.91 7.19
CA SER A 153 2.27 -10.62 8.12
C SER A 153 2.63 -12.10 8.33
N VAL A 154 3.64 -12.64 7.65
CA VAL A 154 3.94 -14.10 7.58
C VAL A 154 4.16 -14.77 8.93
N PHE A 155 4.63 -14.04 9.93
CA PHE A 155 4.87 -14.56 11.28
C PHE A 155 3.68 -14.39 12.23
N TYR A 156 2.63 -13.67 11.82
CA TYR A 156 1.54 -13.26 12.69
C TYR A 156 0.20 -13.88 12.32
N VAL A 157 -0.07 -14.09 11.01
CA VAL A 157 -1.31 -14.68 10.55
C VAL A 157 -1.08 -16.02 9.87
N PRO A 158 -2.07 -16.94 9.91
CA PRO A 158 -1.94 -18.25 9.27
C PRO A 158 -1.85 -18.12 7.75
N LYS A 159 -1.19 -19.11 7.12
CA LYS A 159 -1.17 -19.21 5.66
C LYS A 159 -2.58 -19.24 5.10
N TYR A 160 -2.82 -18.44 4.05
CA TYR A 160 -4.14 -18.26 3.44
C TYR A 160 -5.18 -17.57 4.35
N TYR A 161 -4.73 -16.67 5.22
CA TYR A 161 -5.59 -15.86 6.09
C TYR A 161 -6.72 -15.14 5.33
N TRP A 162 -6.49 -14.76 4.08
CA TRP A 162 -7.53 -14.20 3.21
C TRP A 162 -8.75 -15.12 3.00
N ARG A 163 -8.59 -16.47 3.10
CA ARG A 163 -9.72 -17.40 3.05
C ARG A 163 -10.58 -17.32 4.29
N GLU A 164 -9.93 -17.17 5.44
CA GLU A 164 -10.63 -16.99 6.71
C GLU A 164 -11.44 -15.68 6.68
N MET A 165 -10.84 -14.58 6.23
CA MET A 165 -11.56 -13.32 6.03
C MET A 165 -12.73 -13.47 5.06
N GLY A 166 -12.55 -14.22 3.98
CA GLY A 166 -13.61 -14.56 3.02
C GLY A 166 -14.79 -15.31 3.65
N SER A 167 -14.54 -16.15 4.65
CA SER A 167 -15.62 -16.87 5.36
C SER A 167 -16.51 -15.93 6.18
N TYR A 168 -16.01 -14.77 6.57
CA TYR A 168 -16.79 -13.71 7.24
C TYR A 168 -17.47 -12.75 6.24
N GLY A 169 -17.31 -12.98 4.92
CA GLY A 169 -17.85 -12.10 3.88
C GLY A 169 -16.97 -10.89 3.56
N ILE A 170 -15.76 -10.82 4.13
CA ILE A 170 -14.78 -9.78 3.86
C ILE A 170 -14.03 -10.11 2.56
N LYS A 171 -14.05 -9.22 1.57
CA LYS A 171 -13.25 -9.36 0.34
C LYS A 171 -11.79 -9.10 0.66
N CYS A 172 -11.02 -10.16 0.87
CA CYS A 172 -9.64 -10.06 1.32
C CYS A 172 -8.65 -10.53 0.24
N MET A 173 -7.54 -9.84 0.11
CA MET A 173 -6.44 -10.21 -0.79
C MET A 173 -5.10 -10.07 -0.08
N ALA A 174 -4.26 -11.10 -0.21
CA ALA A 174 -2.86 -11.03 0.20
C ALA A 174 -2.03 -10.42 -0.93
N PHE A 175 -1.38 -9.30 -0.67
CA PHE A 175 -0.38 -8.70 -1.55
C PHE A 175 0.98 -9.35 -1.28
N ASN A 176 1.85 -9.41 -2.29
CA ASN A 176 3.23 -9.88 -2.13
C ASN A 176 3.33 -11.29 -1.53
N GLN A 177 2.47 -12.21 -2.03
CA GLN A 177 2.35 -13.57 -1.49
C GLN A 177 3.69 -14.29 -1.41
N VAL A 178 3.97 -14.90 -0.27
CA VAL A 178 5.11 -15.77 -0.06
C VAL A 178 4.90 -17.08 -0.83
N VAL A 179 5.45 -17.13 -2.03
CA VAL A 179 5.43 -18.34 -2.86
C VAL A 179 6.71 -19.12 -2.59
N PRO A 180 6.65 -20.44 -2.31
CA PRO A 180 7.85 -21.25 -2.19
C PRO A 180 8.73 -21.12 -3.43
N PHE A 181 10.03 -21.03 -3.23
CA PHE A 181 11.10 -20.70 -4.15
C PHE A 181 11.02 -21.25 -5.60
N LEU A 182 10.33 -22.35 -5.81
CA LEU A 182 10.19 -22.99 -7.13
C LEU A 182 9.10 -22.40 -8.02
N ALA A 183 8.21 -21.55 -7.51
CA ALA A 183 7.10 -21.00 -8.29
C ALA A 183 7.39 -19.60 -8.87
N THR A 184 8.54 -19.01 -8.54
CA THR A 184 8.95 -17.69 -9.06
C THR A 184 9.72 -17.78 -10.40
N ILE A 185 9.92 -18.98 -10.92
CA ILE A 185 10.70 -19.22 -12.16
C ILE A 185 9.81 -19.38 -13.41
N PHE A 186 8.47 -19.34 -13.26
CA PHE A 186 7.53 -19.47 -14.38
C PHE A 186 6.62 -18.26 -14.55
#